data_8e9e711d42e6fcf67a2d04d822f28327
#
_entry.id   8e9e711d42e6fcf67a2d04d822f28327
#
_cell.length_a   1.000
_cell.length_b   1.000
_cell.length_c   1.000
_cell.angle_alpha   90.00
_cell.angle_beta   90.00
_cell.angle_gamma   90.00
#
_symmetry.space_group_name_H-M   'P 1'
#
loop_
_entity.id
_entity.type
_entity.pdbx_description
1 polymer ?
#
loop_
_entity_poly.entity_id
_entity_poly.type
_entity_poly.pdbx_seq_one_letter_code
_entity_poly.pdbx_strand_id
1 'polypeptide(L)'
;MDTLISGVTAVTMNEKMDVLFGAYLGIQDGKISYIGKNPPEEKPATIVDGTGMVAIPGLINCHTHLATSVLRNFLDDTAKAETLEQMLTRQDKLDARSAKAAASLAIAECLRFGITSVSDLYYFPEATAEAVAESGIKANLALSAYRFIDQNEDFDFETDEQCRELVRLTEKWHGYDNGRIRIDAGIHAEYTSNYRLWEALADYAAENKLGFQLHLSETPEEVESCEDRTGLTPAELLSCHRLFRVPVTAATCAHLTPEEIALLAKAKATAVTTPIACAKQGLSSTQVLPCVKAGMNVALGTGGAAECGNLDLFEVMRFTALQQRAAEGDSSKLPAAALLMMATVCGATAQGRSNECGMLKEGMDADIVLVDFSAPHLMPCHNVPAGLVFSAKGGDVAMTMVRGKILYRNGQFPTIDMAHAVSDIMEYAIPRLLGNE
;
A
#
# COMPACT_ATOMS: atom_id res chain seq x y z
N MET A 1 -6.61 28.17 13.52
CA MET A 1 -5.64 27.08 13.22
C MET A 1 -5.67 26.06 14.34
N ASP A 2 -5.88 24.78 14.02
CA ASP A 2 -5.97 23.72 15.04
C ASP A 2 -4.59 23.30 15.57
N THR A 3 -3.67 23.03 14.64
CA THR A 3 -2.30 22.59 14.99
C THR A 3 -1.27 23.33 14.13
N LEU A 4 -0.16 23.67 14.75
CA LEU A 4 1.04 24.20 14.09
C LEU A 4 2.23 23.27 14.38
N ILE A 5 2.84 22.71 13.34
CA ILE A 5 4.15 22.06 13.44
C ILE A 5 5.19 23.13 13.14
N SER A 6 6.13 23.36 14.07
CA SER A 6 7.07 24.49 14.01
C SER A 6 8.51 24.02 13.92
N GLY A 7 9.34 24.75 13.14
CA GLY A 7 10.79 24.57 13.08
C GLY A 7 11.26 23.30 12.36
N VAL A 8 10.41 22.70 11.53
CA VAL A 8 10.68 21.42 10.86
C VAL A 8 11.43 21.62 9.54
N THR A 9 12.18 20.62 9.08
CA THR A 9 12.60 20.54 7.68
C THR A 9 11.51 19.84 6.87
N ALA A 10 10.81 20.56 5.98
CA ALA A 10 9.71 19.99 5.19
C ALA A 10 10.18 19.58 3.79
N VAL A 11 10.04 18.29 3.44
CA VAL A 11 10.21 17.75 2.10
C VAL A 11 8.82 17.69 1.48
N THR A 12 8.50 18.64 0.62
CA THR A 12 7.11 18.90 0.23
C THR A 12 6.53 17.91 -0.75
N MET A 13 7.37 17.25 -1.55
CA MET A 13 6.97 16.39 -2.69
C MET A 13 6.08 17.11 -3.71
N ASN A 14 6.08 18.46 -3.70
CA ASN A 14 5.39 19.25 -4.70
C ASN A 14 6.09 19.18 -6.07
N GLU A 15 5.55 19.83 -7.07
CA GLU A 15 6.04 19.81 -8.46
C GLU A 15 7.49 20.32 -8.60
N LYS A 16 8.00 21.08 -7.60
CA LYS A 16 9.37 21.60 -7.55
C LYS A 16 10.29 20.77 -6.65
N MET A 17 9.76 19.79 -5.94
CA MET A 17 10.51 18.99 -4.95
C MET A 17 11.17 19.86 -3.88
N ASP A 18 10.46 20.90 -3.41
CA ASP A 18 11.02 21.87 -2.45
C ASP A 18 11.36 21.21 -1.11
N VAL A 19 12.54 21.56 -0.57
CA VAL A 19 12.94 21.26 0.79
C VAL A 19 13.04 22.58 1.57
N LEU A 20 12.17 22.77 2.55
CA LEU A 20 12.05 23.98 3.33
C LEU A 20 12.65 23.76 4.72
N PHE A 21 13.75 24.44 5.04
CA PHE A 21 14.40 24.36 6.35
C PHE A 21 13.78 25.36 7.33
N GLY A 22 13.52 24.91 8.58
CA GLY A 22 12.90 25.73 9.62
C GLY A 22 11.47 26.13 9.29
N ALA A 23 10.75 25.27 8.59
CA ALA A 23 9.40 25.54 8.12
C ALA A 23 8.35 25.42 9.22
N TYR A 24 7.21 26.03 8.95
CA TYR A 24 5.97 25.95 9.70
C TYR A 24 4.89 25.29 8.85
N LEU A 25 4.18 24.30 9.41
CA LEU A 25 3.03 23.64 8.78
C LEU A 25 1.80 23.90 9.66
N GLY A 26 0.84 24.67 9.13
CA GLY A 26 -0.43 24.94 9.80
C GLY A 26 -1.51 23.97 9.33
N ILE A 27 -2.26 23.45 10.27
CA ILE A 27 -3.35 22.51 10.03
C ILE A 27 -4.66 23.13 10.53
N GLN A 28 -5.70 23.08 9.68
CA GLN A 28 -7.03 23.51 9.99
C GLN A 28 -8.05 22.57 9.35
N ASP A 29 -9.04 22.11 10.12
CA ASP A 29 -10.11 21.23 9.66
C ASP A 29 -9.60 19.99 8.89
N GLY A 30 -8.51 19.41 9.38
CA GLY A 30 -7.88 18.21 8.81
C GLY A 30 -7.06 18.45 7.54
N LYS A 31 -6.87 19.71 7.12
CA LYS A 31 -6.11 20.08 5.93
C LYS A 31 -4.90 20.93 6.26
N ILE A 32 -3.91 20.91 5.38
CA ILE A 32 -2.77 21.84 5.43
C ILE A 32 -3.30 23.21 5.02
N SER A 33 -3.36 24.14 5.96
CA SER A 33 -3.82 25.51 5.76
C SER A 33 -2.69 26.51 5.53
N TYR A 34 -1.45 26.12 5.91
CA TYR A 34 -0.28 26.96 5.76
C TYR A 34 0.98 26.11 5.61
N ILE A 35 1.89 26.54 4.75
CA ILE A 35 3.25 26.02 4.65
C ILE A 35 4.21 27.17 4.31
N GLY A 36 5.19 27.44 5.15
CA GLY A 36 6.12 28.55 4.93
C GLY A 36 7.29 28.58 5.90
N LYS A 37 8.22 29.52 5.66
CA LYS A 37 9.42 29.75 6.50
C LYS A 37 9.18 30.73 7.65
N ASN A 38 8.11 31.51 7.59
CA ASN A 38 7.75 32.44 8.65
C ASN A 38 6.63 31.85 9.51
N PRO A 39 6.55 32.16 10.79
CA PRO A 39 5.41 31.76 11.61
C PRO A 39 4.12 32.42 11.06
N PRO A 40 3.00 31.68 11.03
CA PRO A 40 1.73 32.26 10.63
C PRO A 40 1.25 33.31 11.65
N GLU A 41 0.45 34.28 11.20
CA GLU A 41 -0.14 35.30 12.09
C GLU A 41 -1.22 34.72 13.02
N GLU A 42 -1.92 33.70 12.54
CA GLU A 42 -2.97 33.02 13.27
C GLU A 42 -2.43 32.16 14.41
N LYS A 43 -2.99 32.35 15.61
CA LYS A 43 -2.58 31.57 16.81
C LYS A 43 -3.12 30.13 16.72
N PRO A 44 -2.29 29.10 16.84
CA PRO A 44 -2.70 27.72 16.87
C PRO A 44 -3.29 27.33 18.23
N ALA A 45 -4.23 26.39 18.24
CA ALA A 45 -4.70 25.77 19.48
C ALA A 45 -3.64 24.81 20.07
N THR A 46 -2.90 24.11 19.20
CA THR A 46 -1.82 23.18 19.60
C THR A 46 -0.55 23.47 18.81
N ILE A 47 0.60 23.37 19.48
CA ILE A 47 1.93 23.46 18.84
C ILE A 47 2.65 22.12 18.97
N VAL A 48 3.17 21.61 17.85
CA VAL A 48 4.07 20.47 17.79
C VAL A 48 5.46 21.01 17.45
N ASP A 49 6.42 20.83 18.35
CA ASP A 49 7.81 21.17 18.07
C ASP A 49 8.40 20.14 17.08
N GLY A 50 8.82 20.61 15.92
CA GLY A 50 9.46 19.85 14.84
C GLY A 50 10.96 20.10 14.73
N THR A 51 11.58 20.76 15.71
CA THR A 51 13.01 21.03 15.71
C THR A 51 13.81 19.72 15.63
N GLY A 52 14.73 19.63 14.68
CA GLY A 52 15.50 18.39 14.43
C GLY A 52 14.76 17.31 13.66
N MET A 53 13.49 17.54 13.30
CA MET A 53 12.68 16.58 12.56
C MET A 53 12.55 16.96 11.08
N VAL A 54 12.31 15.93 10.26
CA VAL A 54 11.97 16.06 8.86
C VAL A 54 10.49 15.71 8.69
N ALA A 55 9.69 16.65 8.15
CA ALA A 55 8.32 16.40 7.77
C ALA A 55 8.26 15.95 6.31
N ILE A 56 7.53 14.85 6.07
CA ILE A 56 7.21 14.33 4.74
C ILE A 56 5.70 14.13 4.62
N PRO A 57 5.13 14.05 3.40
CA PRO A 57 3.78 13.54 3.24
C PRO A 57 3.69 12.13 3.80
N GLY A 58 2.51 11.74 4.26
CA GLY A 58 2.27 10.37 4.68
C GLY A 58 2.64 9.37 3.58
N LEU A 59 3.33 8.31 3.96
CA LEU A 59 3.69 7.22 3.04
C LEU A 59 2.43 6.44 2.67
N ILE A 60 2.39 5.94 1.43
CA ILE A 60 1.26 5.21 0.86
C ILE A 60 1.73 3.82 0.44
N ASN A 61 1.21 2.79 1.10
CA ASN A 61 1.48 1.40 0.79
C ASN A 61 0.42 0.87 -0.18
N CYS A 62 0.80 0.72 -1.45
CA CYS A 62 -0.14 0.44 -2.53
C CYS A 62 -0.48 -1.04 -2.74
N HIS A 63 0.08 -1.92 -1.93
CA HIS A 63 -0.26 -3.34 -1.95
C HIS A 63 0.12 -4.00 -0.63
N THR A 64 -0.89 -4.49 0.08
CA THR A 64 -0.75 -5.23 1.33
C THR A 64 -1.71 -6.40 1.41
N HIS A 65 -1.44 -7.28 2.37
CA HIS A 65 -2.32 -8.32 2.90
C HIS A 65 -2.31 -8.20 4.43
N LEU A 66 -3.03 -7.21 4.97
CA LEU A 66 -2.94 -6.82 6.40
C LEU A 66 -3.19 -7.98 7.36
N ALA A 67 -4.18 -8.83 7.05
CA ALA A 67 -4.52 -9.96 7.90
C ALA A 67 -3.44 -11.07 7.92
N THR A 68 -2.47 -11.09 6.97
CA THR A 68 -1.36 -12.06 7.01
C THR A 68 -0.32 -11.74 8.08
N SER A 69 -0.45 -10.62 8.81
CA SER A 69 0.46 -10.29 9.91
C SER A 69 0.50 -11.36 11.01
N VAL A 70 -0.58 -12.12 11.19
CA VAL A 70 -0.65 -13.26 12.11
C VAL A 70 0.22 -14.45 11.66
N LEU A 71 0.60 -14.50 10.38
CA LEU A 71 1.46 -15.54 9.79
C LEU A 71 2.92 -15.08 9.68
N ARG A 72 3.28 -13.94 10.22
CA ARG A 72 4.65 -13.43 10.19
C ARG A 72 5.65 -14.46 10.70
N ASN A 73 6.73 -14.65 9.94
CA ASN A 73 7.81 -15.59 10.19
C ASN A 73 7.40 -17.07 10.25
N PHE A 74 6.16 -17.40 9.89
CA PHE A 74 5.67 -18.78 9.94
C PHE A 74 6.25 -19.64 8.79
N LEU A 75 6.49 -19.01 7.63
CA LEU A 75 6.91 -19.68 6.40
C LEU A 75 8.37 -19.38 6.02
N ASP A 76 9.12 -18.71 6.90
CA ASP A 76 10.52 -18.42 6.66
C ASP A 76 11.33 -19.71 6.58
N ASP A 77 12.30 -19.73 5.68
CA ASP A 77 13.16 -20.89 5.41
C ASP A 77 12.43 -22.16 4.88
N THR A 78 11.17 -22.01 4.45
CA THR A 78 10.40 -23.10 3.81
C THR A 78 10.66 -23.10 2.30
N ALA A 79 10.76 -24.30 1.70
CA ALA A 79 10.94 -24.44 0.26
C ALA A 79 9.73 -23.86 -0.52
N LYS A 80 9.99 -23.16 -1.64
CA LYS A 80 8.95 -22.47 -2.46
C LYS A 80 7.74 -23.37 -2.76
N ALA A 81 7.98 -24.64 -3.13
CA ALA A 81 6.91 -25.59 -3.45
C ALA A 81 5.96 -25.90 -2.27
N GLU A 82 6.45 -25.80 -1.04
CA GLU A 82 5.68 -26.06 0.17
C GLU A 82 5.04 -24.80 0.75
N THR A 83 5.60 -23.63 0.43
CA THR A 83 5.19 -22.33 1.02
C THR A 83 3.74 -22.00 0.71
N LEU A 84 3.32 -22.12 -0.57
CA LEU A 84 1.96 -21.77 -0.99
C LEU A 84 0.91 -22.70 -0.36
N GLU A 85 1.14 -24.02 -0.39
CA GLU A 85 0.22 -25.01 0.19
C GLU A 85 0.07 -24.79 1.70
N GLN A 86 1.18 -24.60 2.42
CA GLN A 86 1.16 -24.34 3.84
C GLN A 86 0.49 -23.02 4.18
N MET A 87 0.70 -21.97 3.38
CA MET A 87 0.05 -20.69 3.57
C MET A 87 -1.46 -20.80 3.39
N LEU A 88 -1.94 -21.42 2.30
CA LEU A 88 -3.37 -21.63 2.05
C LEU A 88 -4.02 -22.44 3.17
N THR A 89 -3.40 -23.57 3.57
CA THR A 89 -3.90 -24.41 4.67
C THR A 89 -4.04 -23.64 5.99
N ARG A 90 -3.19 -22.66 6.26
CA ARG A 90 -3.28 -21.81 7.46
C ARG A 90 -4.29 -20.67 7.29
N GLN A 91 -4.35 -20.07 6.13
CA GLN A 91 -5.34 -19.04 5.81
C GLN A 91 -6.77 -19.54 5.96
N ASP A 92 -7.03 -20.80 5.57
CA ASP A 92 -8.35 -21.44 5.72
C ASP A 92 -8.81 -21.57 7.18
N LYS A 93 -7.90 -21.44 8.14
CA LYS A 93 -8.24 -21.44 9.57
C LYS A 93 -8.54 -20.05 10.14
N LEU A 94 -8.28 -19.00 9.38
CA LEU A 94 -8.63 -17.64 9.79
C LEU A 94 -10.15 -17.45 9.70
N ASP A 95 -10.65 -16.61 10.61
CA ASP A 95 -12.01 -16.08 10.58
C ASP A 95 -11.98 -14.55 10.67
N ALA A 96 -13.16 -13.93 10.62
CA ALA A 96 -13.29 -12.49 10.66
C ALA A 96 -12.68 -11.85 11.92
N ARG A 97 -12.77 -12.51 13.09
CA ARG A 97 -12.17 -12.03 14.34
C ARG A 97 -10.64 -12.05 14.26
N SER A 98 -10.07 -13.16 13.83
CA SER A 98 -8.62 -13.31 13.63
C SER A 98 -8.11 -12.30 12.62
N ALA A 99 -8.83 -12.12 11.49
CA ALA A 99 -8.47 -11.17 10.44
C ALA A 99 -8.51 -9.72 10.93
N LYS A 100 -9.54 -9.33 11.71
CA LYS A 100 -9.65 -7.99 12.30
C LYS A 100 -8.50 -7.71 13.27
N ALA A 101 -8.18 -8.65 14.17
CA ALA A 101 -7.09 -8.50 15.12
C ALA A 101 -5.74 -8.36 14.40
N ALA A 102 -5.48 -9.21 13.39
CA ALA A 102 -4.28 -9.17 12.58
C ALA A 102 -4.18 -7.85 11.78
N ALA A 103 -5.27 -7.39 11.15
CA ALA A 103 -5.31 -6.12 10.45
C ALA A 103 -5.06 -4.94 11.40
N SER A 104 -5.61 -4.94 12.60
CA SER A 104 -5.38 -3.90 13.62
C SER A 104 -3.90 -3.80 14.01
N LEU A 105 -3.22 -4.95 14.21
CA LEU A 105 -1.79 -4.98 14.49
C LEU A 105 -0.97 -4.47 13.29
N ALA A 106 -1.29 -4.92 12.08
CA ALA A 106 -0.63 -4.47 10.85
C ALA A 106 -0.81 -2.97 10.61
N ILE A 107 -2.01 -2.42 10.85
CA ILE A 107 -2.27 -0.98 10.77
C ILE A 107 -1.46 -0.21 11.82
N ALA A 108 -1.35 -0.71 13.04
CA ALA A 108 -0.50 -0.09 14.05
C ALA A 108 0.96 -0.04 13.60
N GLU A 109 1.47 -1.11 12.99
CA GLU A 109 2.82 -1.15 12.40
C GLU A 109 2.96 -0.17 11.24
N CYS A 110 1.99 -0.11 10.33
CA CYS A 110 1.94 0.88 9.26
C CYS A 110 2.02 2.32 9.80
N LEU A 111 1.19 2.67 10.79
CA LEU A 111 1.18 3.98 11.41
C LEU A 111 2.52 4.27 12.12
N ARG A 112 3.10 3.27 12.81
CA ARG A 112 4.42 3.41 13.44
C ARG A 112 5.51 3.74 12.42
N PHE A 113 5.40 3.23 11.20
CA PHE A 113 6.37 3.43 10.12
C PHE A 113 5.99 4.54 9.14
N GLY A 114 5.04 5.41 9.51
CA GLY A 114 4.71 6.60 8.73
C GLY A 114 3.77 6.35 7.56
N ILE A 115 3.15 5.19 7.47
CA ILE A 115 2.16 4.88 6.43
C ILE A 115 0.81 5.45 6.86
N THR A 116 0.20 6.27 6.02
CA THR A 116 -1.07 6.95 6.26
C THR A 116 -2.21 6.42 5.41
N SER A 117 -1.88 5.65 4.38
CA SER A 117 -2.85 5.01 3.49
C SER A 117 -2.34 3.67 2.99
N VAL A 118 -3.23 2.68 2.90
CA VAL A 118 -2.93 1.33 2.43
C VAL A 118 -3.88 0.91 1.31
N SER A 119 -3.42 0.06 0.39
CA SER A 119 -4.29 -0.75 -0.48
C SER A 119 -4.18 -2.20 0.00
N ASP A 120 -5.29 -2.79 0.38
CA ASP A 120 -5.35 -4.17 0.88
C ASP A 120 -6.17 -5.04 -0.07
N LEU A 121 -5.63 -6.17 -0.46
CA LEU A 121 -6.26 -7.16 -1.33
C LEU A 121 -6.28 -8.51 -0.61
N TYR A 122 -7.39 -8.86 0.06
CA TYR A 122 -7.44 -10.08 0.86
C TYR A 122 -8.85 -10.68 0.98
N TYR A 123 -9.01 -11.78 1.75
CA TYR A 123 -10.25 -12.57 1.85
C TYR A 123 -11.27 -12.05 2.87
N PHE A 124 -10.89 -11.18 3.81
CA PHE A 124 -11.75 -10.66 4.88
C PHE A 124 -11.87 -9.14 4.83
N PRO A 125 -12.30 -8.55 3.70
CA PRO A 125 -12.29 -7.09 3.52
C PRO A 125 -13.22 -6.36 4.49
N GLU A 126 -14.33 -6.97 4.92
CA GLU A 126 -15.22 -6.39 5.93
C GLU A 126 -14.52 -6.24 7.30
N ALA A 127 -13.86 -7.29 7.77
CA ALA A 127 -13.11 -7.26 9.03
C ALA A 127 -11.95 -6.26 8.99
N THR A 128 -11.27 -6.17 7.84
CA THR A 128 -10.23 -5.17 7.60
C THR A 128 -10.83 -3.75 7.59
N ALA A 129 -11.99 -3.55 6.96
CA ALA A 129 -12.68 -2.25 6.94
C ALA A 129 -13.04 -1.75 8.34
N GLU A 130 -13.48 -2.64 9.23
CA GLU A 130 -13.72 -2.31 10.63
C GLU A 130 -12.44 -1.84 11.33
N ALA A 131 -11.32 -2.57 11.19
CA ALA A 131 -10.03 -2.18 11.76
C ALA A 131 -9.54 -0.83 11.22
N VAL A 132 -9.71 -0.59 9.92
CA VAL A 132 -9.41 0.70 9.26
C VAL A 132 -10.30 1.82 9.79
N ALA A 133 -11.60 1.56 9.98
CA ALA A 133 -12.53 2.55 10.49
C ALA A 133 -12.16 3.00 11.91
N GLU A 134 -11.83 2.06 12.77
CA GLU A 134 -11.43 2.28 14.16
C GLU A 134 -10.08 3.01 14.28
N SER A 135 -9.10 2.60 13.48
CA SER A 135 -7.74 3.15 13.54
C SER A 135 -7.60 4.58 13.03
N GLY A 136 -8.44 4.99 12.07
CA GLY A 136 -8.35 6.30 11.42
C GLY A 136 -7.40 6.37 10.22
N ILE A 137 -6.71 5.30 9.84
CA ILE A 137 -5.88 5.24 8.61
C ILE A 137 -6.76 5.32 7.36
N LYS A 138 -6.21 5.78 6.23
CA LYS A 138 -6.87 5.69 4.93
C LYS A 138 -6.67 4.31 4.31
N ALA A 139 -7.67 3.83 3.56
CA ALA A 139 -7.52 2.57 2.83
C ALA A 139 -8.33 2.52 1.54
N ASN A 140 -7.79 1.79 0.56
CA ASN A 140 -8.50 1.17 -0.55
C ASN A 140 -8.52 -0.34 -0.31
N LEU A 141 -9.71 -0.92 -0.16
CA LEU A 141 -9.89 -2.33 0.21
C LEU A 141 -10.52 -3.10 -0.94
N ALA A 142 -10.01 -4.28 -1.24
CA ALA A 142 -10.53 -5.16 -2.26
C ALA A 142 -10.64 -6.60 -1.75
N LEU A 143 -11.70 -7.29 -2.14
CA LEU A 143 -11.79 -8.73 -2.01
C LEU A 143 -10.85 -9.36 -3.04
N SER A 144 -10.01 -10.28 -2.60
CA SER A 144 -9.18 -11.12 -3.46
C SER A 144 -10.03 -12.23 -4.06
N ALA A 145 -10.91 -11.89 -5.01
CA ALA A 145 -11.85 -12.82 -5.61
C ALA A 145 -11.14 -13.87 -6.46
N TYR A 146 -11.69 -15.07 -6.46
CA TYR A 146 -11.19 -16.21 -7.24
C TYR A 146 -12.34 -17.01 -7.85
N ARG A 147 -12.12 -17.58 -9.03
CA ARG A 147 -13.03 -18.52 -9.70
C ARG A 147 -12.23 -19.32 -10.72
N PHE A 148 -11.92 -20.54 -10.41
CA PHE A 148 -11.07 -21.36 -11.26
C PHE A 148 -11.66 -21.56 -12.66
N ILE A 149 -10.80 -21.82 -13.63
CA ILE A 149 -11.12 -21.83 -15.08
C ILE A 149 -12.18 -22.87 -15.44
N ASP A 150 -12.22 -23.99 -14.75
CA ASP A 150 -13.21 -25.06 -14.93
C ASP A 150 -14.60 -24.72 -14.37
N GLN A 151 -14.72 -23.65 -13.59
CA GLN A 151 -15.97 -23.17 -12.98
C GLN A 151 -16.70 -22.13 -13.84
N ASN A 152 -16.66 -22.27 -15.17
CA ASN A 152 -17.30 -21.33 -16.10
C ASN A 152 -18.81 -21.55 -16.26
N GLU A 153 -19.32 -22.74 -15.98
CA GLU A 153 -20.74 -23.03 -16.07
C GLU A 153 -21.48 -22.34 -14.91
N ASP A 154 -22.68 -21.81 -15.21
CA ASP A 154 -23.59 -21.21 -14.21
C ASP A 154 -23.09 -19.94 -13.47
N PHE A 155 -22.17 -19.14 -14.06
CA PHE A 155 -21.83 -17.85 -13.48
C PHE A 155 -22.95 -16.81 -13.69
N ASP A 156 -23.41 -16.24 -12.58
CA ASP A 156 -24.35 -15.12 -12.54
C ASP A 156 -23.91 -14.16 -11.42
N PHE A 157 -23.65 -12.90 -11.77
CA PHE A 157 -23.18 -11.86 -10.84
C PHE A 157 -24.09 -11.69 -9.62
N GLU A 158 -25.42 -11.77 -9.82
CA GLU A 158 -26.40 -11.54 -8.76
C GLU A 158 -26.45 -12.68 -7.73
N THR A 159 -26.00 -13.87 -8.11
CA THR A 159 -26.01 -15.05 -7.26
C THR A 159 -24.65 -15.49 -6.78
N ASP A 160 -23.57 -15.07 -7.43
CA ASP A 160 -22.19 -15.35 -7.01
C ASP A 160 -21.89 -14.67 -5.67
N GLU A 161 -21.39 -15.45 -4.70
CA GLU A 161 -21.19 -14.98 -3.33
C GLU A 161 -20.14 -13.87 -3.25
N GLN A 162 -19.06 -13.95 -4.02
CA GLN A 162 -17.97 -12.96 -4.01
C GLN A 162 -18.40 -11.65 -4.68
N CYS A 163 -19.21 -11.73 -5.75
CA CYS A 163 -19.81 -10.55 -6.36
C CYS A 163 -20.80 -9.87 -5.41
N ARG A 164 -21.62 -10.63 -4.70
CA ARG A 164 -22.53 -10.10 -3.67
C ARG A 164 -21.76 -9.48 -2.49
N GLU A 165 -20.62 -10.06 -2.13
CA GLU A 165 -19.74 -9.49 -1.10
C GLU A 165 -19.21 -8.12 -1.55
N LEU A 166 -18.72 -7.99 -2.80
CA LEU A 166 -18.28 -6.71 -3.34
C LEU A 166 -19.40 -5.67 -3.30
N VAL A 167 -20.63 -6.06 -3.66
CA VAL A 167 -21.79 -5.15 -3.58
C VAL A 167 -22.02 -4.68 -2.16
N ARG A 168 -22.09 -5.59 -1.17
CA ARG A 168 -22.27 -5.25 0.25
C ARG A 168 -21.18 -4.33 0.77
N LEU A 169 -19.92 -4.63 0.43
CA LEU A 169 -18.76 -3.81 0.82
C LEU A 169 -18.87 -2.41 0.23
N THR A 170 -19.25 -2.30 -1.05
CA THR A 170 -19.40 -1.02 -1.72
C THR A 170 -20.51 -0.19 -1.08
N GLU A 171 -21.68 -0.76 -0.83
CA GLU A 171 -22.79 -0.07 -0.20
C GLU A 171 -22.49 0.42 1.23
N LYS A 172 -21.73 -0.38 2.00
CA LYS A 172 -21.44 -0.07 3.41
C LYS A 172 -20.22 0.83 3.58
N TRP A 173 -19.17 0.60 2.81
CA TRP A 173 -17.84 1.15 3.09
C TRP A 173 -17.29 2.11 2.06
N HIS A 174 -17.76 2.04 0.79
CA HIS A 174 -17.22 2.96 -0.21
C HIS A 174 -17.64 4.40 0.07
N GLY A 175 -16.65 5.28 0.24
CA GLY A 175 -16.89 6.67 0.62
C GLY A 175 -17.07 6.92 2.12
N TYR A 176 -16.93 5.88 2.97
CA TYR A 176 -17.02 6.02 4.41
C TYR A 176 -16.07 7.09 4.95
N ASP A 177 -16.55 7.87 5.94
CA ASP A 177 -15.82 8.98 6.57
C ASP A 177 -15.21 9.94 5.51
N ASN A 178 -16.08 10.48 4.65
CA ASN A 178 -15.70 11.39 3.56
C ASN A 178 -14.63 10.82 2.62
N GLY A 179 -14.73 9.55 2.24
CA GLY A 179 -13.83 8.88 1.33
C GLY A 179 -12.51 8.39 1.95
N ARG A 180 -12.41 8.33 3.27
CA ARG A 180 -11.24 7.76 3.95
C ARG A 180 -11.11 6.28 3.68
N ILE A 181 -12.23 5.54 3.62
CA ILE A 181 -12.29 4.16 3.13
C ILE A 181 -12.88 4.17 1.73
N ARG A 182 -12.22 3.50 0.81
CA ARG A 182 -12.69 3.21 -0.54
C ARG A 182 -12.68 1.70 -0.76
N ILE A 183 -13.62 1.23 -1.55
CA ILE A 183 -13.65 -0.15 -2.02
C ILE A 183 -13.21 -0.15 -3.47
N ASP A 184 -12.34 -1.08 -3.81
CA ASP A 184 -11.96 -1.43 -5.17
C ASP A 184 -12.49 -2.84 -5.46
N ALA A 185 -12.78 -3.16 -6.72
CA ALA A 185 -12.93 -4.52 -7.16
C ALA A 185 -11.55 -5.21 -7.16
N GLY A 186 -11.52 -6.53 -7.14
CA GLY A 186 -10.25 -7.23 -7.18
C GLY A 186 -10.37 -8.70 -7.48
N ILE A 187 -9.30 -9.26 -8.03
CA ILE A 187 -9.07 -10.70 -8.16
C ILE A 187 -7.71 -11.04 -7.57
N HIS A 188 -7.52 -12.28 -7.17
CA HIS A 188 -6.19 -12.72 -6.77
C HIS A 188 -5.21 -12.58 -7.94
N ALA A 189 -5.40 -13.34 -9.01
CA ALA A 189 -4.60 -13.33 -10.23
C ALA A 189 -5.38 -13.93 -11.40
N GLU A 190 -4.79 -13.85 -12.60
CA GLU A 190 -5.35 -14.45 -13.82
C GLU A 190 -5.58 -15.96 -13.65
N TYR A 191 -4.56 -16.69 -13.19
CA TYR A 191 -4.57 -18.16 -13.10
C TYR A 191 -5.50 -18.73 -12.02
N THR A 192 -5.96 -17.91 -11.09
CA THR A 192 -6.95 -18.30 -10.05
C THR A 192 -8.36 -17.84 -10.37
N SER A 193 -8.59 -17.24 -11.53
CA SER A 193 -9.89 -16.68 -11.90
C SER A 193 -10.17 -16.84 -13.39
N ASN A 194 -11.33 -16.44 -13.86
CA ASN A 194 -11.74 -16.58 -15.25
C ASN A 194 -12.40 -15.32 -15.81
N TYR A 195 -12.52 -15.27 -17.14
CA TYR A 195 -12.99 -14.10 -17.87
C TYR A 195 -14.41 -13.64 -17.48
N ARG A 196 -15.32 -14.53 -17.09
CA ARG A 196 -16.67 -14.14 -16.66
C ARG A 196 -16.63 -13.31 -15.40
N LEU A 197 -15.80 -13.72 -14.44
CA LEU A 197 -15.58 -12.95 -13.21
C LEU A 197 -14.90 -11.60 -13.52
N TRP A 198 -13.87 -11.59 -14.38
CA TRP A 198 -13.15 -10.35 -14.70
C TRP A 198 -14.06 -9.31 -15.34
N GLU A 199 -14.84 -9.71 -16.36
CA GLU A 199 -15.77 -8.82 -17.05
C GLU A 199 -16.83 -8.27 -16.10
N ALA A 200 -17.43 -9.13 -15.29
CA ALA A 200 -18.48 -8.75 -14.36
C ALA A 200 -17.99 -7.79 -13.26
N LEU A 201 -16.84 -8.09 -12.65
CA LEU A 201 -16.23 -7.20 -11.64
C LEU A 201 -15.79 -5.86 -12.26
N ALA A 202 -15.23 -5.88 -13.49
CA ALA A 202 -14.83 -4.66 -14.17
C ALA A 202 -16.04 -3.83 -14.65
N ASP A 203 -17.17 -4.46 -15.01
CA ASP A 203 -18.44 -3.77 -15.31
C ASP A 203 -18.96 -3.06 -14.05
N TYR A 204 -19.07 -3.80 -12.95
CA TYR A 204 -19.50 -3.24 -11.68
C TYR A 204 -18.58 -2.10 -11.20
N ALA A 205 -17.27 -2.28 -11.32
CA ALA A 205 -16.29 -1.25 -10.95
C ALA A 205 -16.45 0.01 -11.81
N ALA A 206 -16.68 -0.12 -13.12
CA ALA A 206 -16.91 1.01 -14.01
C ALA A 206 -18.18 1.78 -13.66
N GLU A 207 -19.28 1.08 -13.38
CA GLU A 207 -20.58 1.67 -13.01
C GLU A 207 -20.51 2.40 -11.68
N ASN A 208 -19.77 1.87 -10.71
CA ASN A 208 -19.65 2.42 -9.37
C ASN A 208 -18.38 3.28 -9.15
N LYS A 209 -17.60 3.54 -10.21
CA LYS A 209 -16.36 4.34 -10.19
C LYS A 209 -15.32 3.80 -9.21
N LEU A 210 -15.22 2.50 -9.09
CA LEU A 210 -14.21 1.81 -8.29
C LEU A 210 -12.91 1.63 -9.06
N GLY A 211 -11.79 1.48 -8.34
CA GLY A 211 -10.57 0.91 -8.87
C GLY A 211 -10.61 -0.61 -8.95
N PHE A 212 -9.52 -1.21 -9.42
CA PHE A 212 -9.34 -2.65 -9.51
C PHE A 212 -7.94 -3.06 -9.05
N GLN A 213 -7.83 -4.09 -8.20
CA GLN A 213 -6.57 -4.59 -7.68
C GLN A 213 -6.35 -6.05 -8.09
N LEU A 214 -5.11 -6.43 -8.43
CA LEU A 214 -4.72 -7.81 -8.76
C LEU A 214 -3.21 -8.02 -8.67
N HIS A 215 -2.78 -9.29 -8.63
CA HIS A 215 -1.41 -9.69 -8.96
C HIS A 215 -1.31 -9.92 -10.47
N LEU A 216 -0.19 -9.55 -11.08
CA LEU A 216 -0.03 -9.63 -12.54
C LEU A 216 1.38 -10.03 -12.92
N SER A 217 1.51 -11.10 -13.70
CA SER A 217 2.77 -11.58 -14.27
C SER A 217 3.87 -11.68 -13.21
N GLU A 218 3.54 -12.35 -12.09
CA GLU A 218 4.38 -12.45 -10.92
C GLU A 218 5.52 -13.45 -11.12
N THR A 219 5.22 -14.57 -11.77
CA THR A 219 6.20 -15.65 -12.01
C THR A 219 6.27 -16.04 -13.49
N PRO A 220 7.40 -16.62 -13.93
CA PRO A 220 7.51 -17.18 -15.29
C PRO A 220 6.44 -18.25 -15.53
N GLU A 221 6.17 -19.09 -14.52
CA GLU A 221 5.22 -20.19 -14.61
C GLU A 221 3.78 -19.70 -14.84
N GLU A 222 3.41 -18.55 -14.26
CA GLU A 222 2.13 -17.87 -14.53
C GLU A 222 2.03 -17.48 -15.99
N VAL A 223 3.06 -16.82 -16.53
CA VAL A 223 3.10 -16.34 -17.91
C VAL A 223 3.05 -17.51 -18.88
N GLU A 224 3.93 -18.50 -18.75
CA GLU A 224 4.00 -19.70 -19.60
C GLU A 224 2.67 -20.47 -19.58
N SER A 225 2.08 -20.67 -18.39
CA SER A 225 0.79 -21.37 -18.28
C SER A 225 -0.37 -20.60 -18.97
N CYS A 226 -0.36 -19.27 -18.92
CA CYS A 226 -1.34 -18.45 -19.61
C CYS A 226 -1.18 -18.55 -21.13
N GLU A 227 0.07 -18.43 -21.64
CA GLU A 227 0.38 -18.57 -23.06
C GLU A 227 0.04 -19.96 -23.60
N ASP A 228 0.35 -21.02 -22.86
CA ASP A 228 0.00 -22.41 -23.26
C ASP A 228 -1.50 -22.65 -23.37
N ARG A 229 -2.29 -22.03 -22.51
CA ARG A 229 -3.77 -22.17 -22.48
C ARG A 229 -4.48 -21.29 -23.50
N THR A 230 -3.97 -20.10 -23.77
CA THR A 230 -4.71 -19.05 -24.45
C THR A 230 -4.02 -18.48 -25.70
N GLY A 231 -2.71 -18.67 -25.81
CA GLY A 231 -1.85 -18.01 -26.80
C GLY A 231 -1.56 -16.55 -26.50
N LEU A 232 -1.92 -16.06 -25.29
CA LEU A 232 -1.73 -14.68 -24.83
C LEU A 232 -1.04 -14.66 -23.47
N THR A 233 -0.31 -13.58 -23.19
CA THR A 233 0.22 -13.33 -21.84
C THR A 233 -0.92 -12.90 -20.89
N PRO A 234 -0.72 -12.92 -19.55
CA PRO A 234 -1.72 -12.48 -18.60
C PRO A 234 -2.22 -11.04 -18.85
N ALA A 235 -1.33 -10.10 -19.12
CA ALA A 235 -1.72 -8.72 -19.37
C ALA A 235 -2.48 -8.54 -20.68
N GLU A 236 -2.09 -9.25 -21.76
CA GLU A 236 -2.81 -9.26 -23.03
C GLU A 236 -4.21 -9.88 -22.87
N LEU A 237 -4.31 -11.01 -22.18
CA LEU A 237 -5.57 -11.70 -21.93
C LEU A 237 -6.55 -10.82 -21.17
N LEU A 238 -6.13 -10.25 -20.06
CA LEU A 238 -6.96 -9.33 -19.26
C LEU A 238 -7.34 -8.07 -20.05
N SER A 239 -6.48 -7.60 -20.94
CA SER A 239 -6.79 -6.49 -21.85
C SER A 239 -7.86 -6.87 -22.87
N CYS A 240 -7.81 -8.06 -23.45
CA CYS A 240 -8.84 -8.57 -24.35
C CYS A 240 -10.21 -8.62 -23.68
N HIS A 241 -10.26 -8.94 -22.40
CA HIS A 241 -11.46 -8.92 -21.56
C HIS A 241 -11.77 -7.55 -20.94
N ARG A 242 -11.13 -6.48 -21.44
CA ARG A 242 -11.42 -5.08 -21.12
C ARG A 242 -11.26 -4.72 -19.63
N LEU A 243 -10.44 -5.46 -18.86
CA LEU A 243 -10.24 -5.19 -17.45
C LEU A 243 -9.62 -3.81 -17.21
N PHE A 244 -8.70 -3.37 -18.08
CA PHE A 244 -8.02 -2.08 -17.97
C PHE A 244 -8.86 -0.85 -18.38
N ARG A 245 -10.18 -0.99 -18.51
CA ARG A 245 -11.10 0.16 -18.71
C ARG A 245 -11.38 0.95 -17.43
N VAL A 246 -11.05 0.40 -16.27
CA VAL A 246 -11.10 1.05 -14.96
C VAL A 246 -9.68 1.33 -14.46
N PRO A 247 -9.48 2.20 -13.47
CA PRO A 247 -8.16 2.38 -12.86
C PRO A 247 -7.67 1.08 -12.24
N VAL A 248 -6.53 0.58 -12.67
CA VAL A 248 -5.96 -0.69 -12.21
C VAL A 248 -4.68 -0.48 -11.43
N THR A 249 -4.58 -1.16 -10.29
CA THR A 249 -3.36 -1.29 -9.49
C THR A 249 -2.92 -2.75 -9.54
N ALA A 250 -1.84 -3.02 -10.27
CA ALA A 250 -1.30 -4.35 -10.51
C ALA A 250 -0.04 -4.58 -9.67
N ALA A 251 -0.07 -5.56 -8.76
CA ALA A 251 1.06 -5.90 -7.91
C ALA A 251 2.04 -6.81 -8.64
N THR A 252 3.30 -6.69 -8.26
CA THR A 252 4.47 -7.43 -8.72
C THR A 252 4.91 -7.04 -10.13
N CYS A 253 4.16 -7.34 -11.21
CA CYS A 253 4.51 -6.97 -12.58
C CYS A 253 5.98 -7.31 -12.95
N ALA A 254 6.49 -8.49 -12.56
CA ALA A 254 7.89 -8.85 -12.67
C ALA A 254 8.27 -9.30 -14.09
N HIS A 255 7.34 -9.96 -14.78
CA HIS A 255 7.58 -10.64 -16.06
C HIS A 255 6.79 -10.01 -17.22
N LEU A 256 6.69 -8.67 -17.23
CA LEU A 256 6.08 -7.94 -18.34
C LEU A 256 7.06 -7.77 -19.50
N THR A 257 6.59 -7.96 -20.72
CA THR A 257 7.32 -7.59 -21.96
C THR A 257 7.28 -6.06 -22.17
N PRO A 258 8.16 -5.50 -23.01
CA PRO A 258 8.09 -4.08 -23.37
C PRO A 258 6.74 -3.67 -23.97
N GLU A 259 6.10 -4.56 -24.73
CA GLU A 259 4.80 -4.36 -25.37
C GLU A 259 3.68 -4.28 -24.31
N GLU A 260 3.71 -5.16 -23.31
CA GLU A 260 2.77 -5.14 -22.18
C GLU A 260 2.96 -3.90 -21.30
N ILE A 261 4.20 -3.51 -21.03
CA ILE A 261 4.49 -2.25 -20.31
C ILE A 261 3.88 -1.06 -21.07
N ALA A 262 4.01 -1.00 -22.40
CA ALA A 262 3.42 0.05 -23.21
C ALA A 262 1.87 0.00 -23.21
N LEU A 263 1.28 -1.19 -23.24
CA LEU A 263 -0.16 -1.42 -23.13
C LEU A 263 -0.68 -0.89 -21.79
N LEU A 264 -0.05 -1.29 -20.68
CA LEU A 264 -0.44 -0.90 -19.33
C LEU A 264 -0.25 0.61 -19.08
N ALA A 265 0.85 1.18 -19.59
CA ALA A 265 1.09 2.63 -19.53
C ALA A 265 0.00 3.41 -20.28
N LYS A 266 -0.39 2.96 -21.48
CA LYS A 266 -1.50 3.56 -22.26
C LYS A 266 -2.84 3.47 -21.52
N ALA A 267 -3.09 2.37 -20.83
CA ALA A 267 -4.27 2.15 -19.99
C ALA A 267 -4.24 2.94 -18.67
N LYS A 268 -3.12 3.61 -18.35
CA LYS A 268 -2.88 4.31 -17.07
C LYS A 268 -2.95 3.39 -15.85
N ALA A 269 -2.63 2.12 -16.03
CA ALA A 269 -2.47 1.20 -14.92
C ALA A 269 -1.25 1.59 -14.06
N THR A 270 -1.29 1.27 -12.78
CA THR A 270 -0.16 1.44 -11.87
C THR A 270 0.47 0.08 -11.59
N ALA A 271 1.78 -0.04 -11.80
CA ALA A 271 2.54 -1.16 -11.28
C ALA A 271 2.93 -0.90 -9.82
N VAL A 272 2.75 -1.89 -8.97
CA VAL A 272 3.20 -1.82 -7.57
C VAL A 272 4.34 -2.80 -7.36
N THR A 273 5.53 -2.26 -7.06
CA THR A 273 6.68 -3.11 -6.76
C THR A 273 6.70 -3.52 -5.29
N THR A 274 6.88 -4.83 -5.05
CA THR A 274 6.98 -5.44 -3.71
C THR A 274 8.32 -6.19 -3.58
N PRO A 275 9.45 -5.49 -3.72
CA PRO A 275 10.73 -6.14 -4.01
C PRO A 275 11.27 -6.98 -2.86
N ILE A 276 10.93 -6.66 -1.60
CA ILE A 276 11.37 -7.44 -0.43
C ILE A 276 10.61 -8.77 -0.39
N ALA A 277 9.26 -8.74 -0.58
CA ALA A 277 8.46 -9.94 -0.63
C ALA A 277 8.90 -10.88 -1.76
N CYS A 278 9.15 -10.34 -2.96
CA CYS A 278 9.68 -11.09 -4.09
C CYS A 278 11.06 -11.71 -3.78
N ALA A 279 12.00 -10.90 -3.30
CA ALA A 279 13.36 -11.36 -3.01
C ALA A 279 13.41 -12.44 -1.93
N LYS A 280 12.58 -12.31 -0.88
CA LYS A 280 12.48 -13.30 0.20
C LYS A 280 11.96 -14.64 -0.31
N GLN A 281 11.11 -14.64 -1.33
CA GLN A 281 10.59 -15.83 -1.99
C GLN A 281 11.48 -16.34 -3.15
N GLY A 282 12.60 -15.68 -3.41
CA GLY A 282 13.49 -16.01 -4.53
C GLY A 282 12.92 -15.64 -5.90
N LEU A 283 11.97 -14.70 -5.94
CA LEU A 283 11.32 -14.22 -7.16
C LEU A 283 11.94 -12.92 -7.68
N SER A 284 11.73 -12.66 -8.96
CA SER A 284 12.03 -11.36 -9.57
C SER A 284 11.02 -10.32 -9.11
N SER A 285 11.41 -9.05 -9.15
CA SER A 285 10.53 -7.93 -8.86
C SER A 285 10.30 -7.06 -10.10
N THR A 286 9.35 -6.14 -10.00
CA THR A 286 8.98 -5.18 -11.04
C THR A 286 10.21 -4.56 -11.74
N GLN A 287 10.17 -4.51 -13.05
CA GLN A 287 11.15 -3.79 -13.88
C GLN A 287 10.87 -2.28 -13.81
N VAL A 288 11.23 -1.65 -12.69
CA VAL A 288 10.86 -0.25 -12.36
C VAL A 288 11.30 0.73 -13.43
N LEU A 289 12.56 0.66 -13.88
CA LEU A 289 13.10 1.61 -14.86
C LEU A 289 12.44 1.51 -16.24
N PRO A 290 12.21 0.33 -16.83
CA PRO A 290 11.41 0.18 -18.04
C PRO A 290 9.99 0.74 -17.90
N CYS A 291 9.30 0.45 -16.80
CA CYS A 291 7.95 0.97 -16.55
C CYS A 291 7.93 2.50 -16.49
N VAL A 292 8.82 3.11 -15.71
CA VAL A 292 8.93 4.58 -15.58
C VAL A 292 9.29 5.21 -16.94
N LYS A 293 10.20 4.61 -17.71
CA LYS A 293 10.57 5.10 -19.03
C LYS A 293 9.41 5.08 -20.03
N ALA A 294 8.53 4.10 -19.92
CA ALA A 294 7.31 4.01 -20.73
C ALA A 294 6.19 4.97 -20.26
N GLY A 295 6.40 5.71 -19.17
CA GLY A 295 5.39 6.62 -18.59
C GLY A 295 4.33 5.93 -17.73
N MET A 296 4.55 4.68 -17.35
CA MET A 296 3.70 3.96 -16.42
C MET A 296 3.90 4.50 -14.99
N ASN A 297 2.82 4.68 -14.25
CA ASN A 297 2.91 4.99 -12.83
C ASN A 297 3.47 3.77 -12.08
N VAL A 298 4.48 3.99 -11.22
CA VAL A 298 5.05 2.93 -10.38
C VAL A 298 4.98 3.38 -8.93
N ALA A 299 4.33 2.57 -8.10
CA ALA A 299 4.18 2.80 -6.66
C ALA A 299 4.86 1.68 -5.87
N LEU A 300 4.97 1.86 -4.55
CA LEU A 300 5.56 0.89 -3.64
C LEU A 300 4.49 0.13 -2.86
N GLY A 301 4.74 -1.13 -2.63
CA GLY A 301 3.98 -1.99 -1.75
C GLY A 301 4.88 -2.89 -0.92
N THR A 302 4.39 -3.36 0.20
CA THR A 302 5.11 -4.33 1.04
C THR A 302 4.75 -5.77 0.69
N GLY A 303 3.55 -6.02 0.17
CA GLY A 303 2.91 -7.31 0.31
C GLY A 303 2.44 -7.51 1.75
N GLY A 304 2.14 -8.73 2.13
CA GLY A 304 1.79 -9.08 3.50
C GLY A 304 3.01 -9.28 4.40
N ALA A 305 2.82 -9.18 5.70
CA ALA A 305 3.89 -9.37 6.68
C ALA A 305 4.43 -10.82 6.70
N ALA A 306 3.65 -11.79 6.25
CA ALA A 306 4.12 -13.16 6.06
C ALA A 306 5.21 -13.23 4.97
N GLU A 307 5.02 -12.50 3.88
CA GLU A 307 5.89 -12.50 2.72
C GLU A 307 7.09 -11.56 2.89
N CYS A 308 6.91 -10.36 3.44
CA CYS A 308 7.98 -9.35 3.52
C CYS A 308 8.68 -9.29 4.90
N GLY A 309 8.07 -9.85 5.95
CA GLY A 309 8.61 -9.81 7.31
C GLY A 309 8.15 -8.59 8.12
N ASN A 310 8.16 -7.39 7.56
CA ASN A 310 7.65 -6.16 8.16
C ASN A 310 7.00 -5.24 7.11
N LEU A 311 6.26 -4.22 7.57
CA LEU A 311 5.54 -3.29 6.68
C LEU A 311 6.26 -1.93 6.56
N ASP A 312 7.60 -1.91 6.57
CA ASP A 312 8.42 -0.69 6.53
C ASP A 312 8.69 -0.22 5.10
N LEU A 313 8.02 0.86 4.64
CA LEU A 313 8.26 1.44 3.32
C LEU A 313 9.63 2.15 3.19
N PHE A 314 10.31 2.51 4.27
CA PHE A 314 11.69 2.99 4.19
C PHE A 314 12.63 1.86 3.73
N GLU A 315 12.42 0.65 4.23
CA GLU A 315 13.17 -0.52 3.76
C GLU A 315 12.84 -0.84 2.31
N VAL A 316 11.56 -0.79 1.91
CA VAL A 316 11.13 -1.01 0.52
C VAL A 316 11.77 0.01 -0.42
N MET A 317 11.76 1.31 -0.08
CA MET A 317 12.43 2.36 -0.88
C MET A 317 13.92 2.06 -1.06
N ARG A 318 14.60 1.77 0.04
CA ARG A 318 16.03 1.47 0.04
C ARG A 318 16.37 0.23 -0.78
N PHE A 319 15.61 -0.85 -0.57
CA PHE A 319 15.84 -2.10 -1.29
C PHE A 319 15.58 -1.95 -2.79
N THR A 320 14.48 -1.28 -3.20
CA THR A 320 14.17 -0.96 -4.59
C THR A 320 15.34 -0.21 -5.25
N ALA A 321 15.85 0.85 -4.59
CA ALA A 321 16.97 1.61 -5.13
C ALA A 321 18.22 0.76 -5.33
N LEU A 322 18.59 -0.03 -4.32
CA LEU A 322 19.81 -0.85 -4.35
C LEU A 322 19.72 -1.96 -5.41
N GLN A 323 18.58 -2.63 -5.50
CA GLN A 323 18.35 -3.69 -6.50
C GLN A 323 18.43 -3.15 -7.92
N GLN A 324 17.71 -2.04 -8.23
CA GLN A 324 17.72 -1.45 -9.57
C GLN A 324 19.10 -0.90 -9.95
N ARG A 325 19.81 -0.24 -9.02
CA ARG A 325 21.17 0.25 -9.28
C ARG A 325 22.18 -0.87 -9.50
N ALA A 326 22.06 -1.95 -8.76
CA ALA A 326 22.92 -3.12 -8.93
C ALA A 326 22.69 -3.79 -10.31
N ALA A 327 21.42 -3.92 -10.73
CA ALA A 327 21.06 -4.48 -12.03
C ALA A 327 21.56 -3.61 -13.21
N GLU A 328 21.49 -2.29 -13.08
CA GLU A 328 21.95 -1.34 -14.11
C GLU A 328 23.47 -1.08 -14.08
N GLY A 329 24.16 -1.43 -12.99
CA GLY A 329 25.57 -1.08 -12.80
C GLY A 329 25.82 0.44 -12.68
N ASP A 330 24.78 1.23 -12.33
CA ASP A 330 24.80 2.70 -12.30
C ASP A 330 24.12 3.25 -11.07
N SER A 331 24.89 3.85 -10.16
CA SER A 331 24.39 4.45 -8.93
C SER A 331 23.54 5.72 -9.12
N SER A 332 23.55 6.33 -10.31
CA SER A 332 22.72 7.50 -10.63
C SER A 332 21.27 7.15 -10.96
N LYS A 333 21.00 5.89 -11.27
CA LYS A 333 19.65 5.43 -11.58
C LYS A 333 18.76 5.47 -10.36
N LEU A 334 17.49 5.75 -10.59
CA LEU A 334 16.44 5.81 -9.58
C LEU A 334 16.86 6.67 -8.36
N PRO A 335 16.94 8.00 -8.51
CA PRO A 335 17.39 8.90 -7.46
C PRO A 335 16.43 8.88 -6.26
N ALA A 336 16.91 9.25 -5.07
CA ALA A 336 16.12 9.23 -3.83
C ALA A 336 14.78 9.97 -3.93
N ALA A 337 14.75 11.10 -4.64
CA ALA A 337 13.51 11.84 -4.90
C ALA A 337 12.47 10.99 -5.63
N ALA A 338 12.87 10.16 -6.60
CA ALA A 338 11.94 9.26 -7.31
C ALA A 338 11.36 8.19 -6.39
N LEU A 339 12.16 7.63 -5.47
CA LEU A 339 11.67 6.65 -4.49
C LEU A 339 10.65 7.29 -3.53
N LEU A 340 10.91 8.52 -3.07
CA LEU A 340 9.95 9.26 -2.25
C LEU A 340 8.67 9.57 -3.02
N MET A 341 8.76 9.91 -4.32
CA MET A 341 7.57 10.06 -5.17
C MET A 341 6.78 8.74 -5.28
N MET A 342 7.46 7.62 -5.47
CA MET A 342 6.80 6.29 -5.54
C MET A 342 6.07 5.95 -4.23
N ALA A 343 6.64 6.35 -3.08
CA ALA A 343 6.05 6.13 -1.76
C ALA A 343 4.96 7.15 -1.39
N THR A 344 4.74 8.20 -2.16
CA THR A 344 3.84 9.32 -1.83
C THR A 344 2.94 9.70 -3.01
N VAL A 345 3.42 10.51 -3.96
CA VAL A 345 2.65 11.04 -5.10
C VAL A 345 2.14 9.94 -6.02
N CYS A 346 3.01 8.99 -6.39
CA CYS A 346 2.62 7.85 -7.24
C CYS A 346 1.63 6.93 -6.51
N GLY A 347 1.82 6.74 -5.20
CA GLY A 347 0.89 6.01 -4.37
C GLY A 347 -0.49 6.69 -4.29
N ALA A 348 -0.52 8.01 -4.13
CA ALA A 348 -1.77 8.78 -4.17
C ALA A 348 -2.48 8.63 -5.52
N THR A 349 -1.72 8.60 -6.61
CA THR A 349 -2.25 8.37 -7.97
C THR A 349 -2.85 6.97 -8.09
N ALA A 350 -2.14 5.95 -7.62
CA ALA A 350 -2.61 4.55 -7.61
C ALA A 350 -3.96 4.39 -6.90
N GLN A 351 -4.13 5.07 -5.77
CA GLN A 351 -5.35 5.01 -4.96
C GLN A 351 -6.45 6.00 -5.40
N GLY A 352 -6.24 6.76 -6.49
CA GLY A 352 -7.17 7.78 -6.94
C GLY A 352 -7.28 8.99 -5.99
N ARG A 353 -6.24 9.27 -5.19
CA ARG A 353 -6.21 10.30 -4.13
C ARG A 353 -5.27 11.48 -4.43
N SER A 354 -4.85 11.67 -5.69
CA SER A 354 -3.86 12.70 -6.08
C SER A 354 -4.27 14.13 -5.70
N ASN A 355 -5.57 14.40 -5.54
CA ASN A 355 -6.09 15.69 -5.10
C ASN A 355 -6.27 15.80 -3.58
N GLU A 356 -5.98 14.73 -2.84
CA GLU A 356 -6.20 14.64 -1.38
C GLU A 356 -4.88 14.58 -0.61
N CYS A 357 -3.91 13.79 -1.06
CA CYS A 357 -2.67 13.52 -0.33
C CYS A 357 -1.47 13.25 -1.26
N GLY A 358 -0.33 12.86 -0.68
CA GLY A 358 0.93 12.57 -1.39
C GLY A 358 1.89 13.76 -1.46
N MET A 359 1.46 14.96 -1.11
CA MET A 359 2.29 16.18 -1.05
C MET A 359 2.00 16.99 0.21
N LEU A 360 2.99 17.71 0.72
CA LEU A 360 2.75 18.80 1.68
C LEU A 360 2.45 20.07 0.88
N LYS A 361 1.15 20.36 0.72
CA LYS A 361 0.65 21.48 -0.07
C LYS A 361 -0.65 22.00 0.54
N GLU A 362 -0.80 23.32 0.58
CA GLU A 362 -2.03 23.95 1.09
C GLU A 362 -3.27 23.43 0.36
N GLY A 363 -4.30 23.13 1.13
CA GLY A 363 -5.57 22.54 0.68
C GLY A 363 -5.61 21.01 0.62
N MET A 364 -4.46 20.33 0.66
CA MET A 364 -4.41 18.88 0.80
C MET A 364 -4.70 18.43 2.24
N ASP A 365 -5.10 17.18 2.41
CA ASP A 365 -5.28 16.58 3.72
C ASP A 365 -3.96 16.61 4.50
N ALA A 366 -4.04 16.91 5.77
CA ALA A 366 -2.89 16.92 6.66
C ALA A 366 -2.47 15.48 7.03
N ASP A 367 -2.00 14.72 6.03
CA ASP A 367 -1.36 13.43 6.16
C ASP A 367 0.14 13.69 6.24
N ILE A 368 0.68 13.74 7.45
CA ILE A 368 2.04 14.25 7.73
C ILE A 368 2.78 13.25 8.60
N VAL A 369 4.02 12.96 8.23
CA VAL A 369 4.95 12.14 9.02
C VAL A 369 6.11 12.98 9.47
N LEU A 370 6.45 12.90 10.75
CA LEU A 370 7.67 13.48 11.31
C LEU A 370 8.68 12.37 11.56
N VAL A 371 9.86 12.49 10.94
CA VAL A 371 11.01 11.59 11.11
C VAL A 371 12.05 12.30 11.97
N ASP A 372 12.49 11.67 13.04
CA ASP A 372 13.51 12.23 13.94
C ASP A 372 14.91 12.08 13.34
N PHE A 373 15.52 13.19 12.93
CA PHE A 373 16.85 13.24 12.34
C PHE A 373 17.96 13.50 13.36
N SER A 374 17.68 13.45 14.65
CA SER A 374 18.67 13.61 15.72
C SER A 374 19.49 12.34 16.00
N ALA A 375 19.06 11.19 15.48
CA ALA A 375 19.75 9.92 15.69
C ALA A 375 21.13 9.87 15.01
N PRO A 376 22.14 9.21 15.61
CA PRO A 376 23.53 9.22 15.11
C PRO A 376 23.67 8.71 13.66
N HIS A 377 22.85 7.77 13.22
CA HIS A 377 22.88 7.21 11.85
C HIS A 377 22.28 8.15 10.79
N LEU A 378 21.64 9.24 11.21
CA LEU A 378 21.06 10.27 10.34
C LEU A 378 21.90 11.57 10.33
N MET A 379 22.95 11.64 11.13
CA MET A 379 23.81 12.82 11.21
C MET A 379 25.27 12.51 10.82
N PRO A 380 25.94 13.41 10.08
CA PRO A 380 25.40 14.62 9.45
C PRO A 380 24.57 14.30 8.20
N CYS A 381 23.53 15.08 7.90
CA CYS A 381 22.70 14.93 6.70
C CYS A 381 23.01 16.04 5.69
N HIS A 382 23.66 15.70 4.57
CA HIS A 382 23.98 16.65 3.49
C HIS A 382 22.91 16.70 2.40
N ASN A 383 22.04 15.67 2.32
CA ASN A 383 20.97 15.54 1.34
C ASN A 383 19.77 14.86 2.02
N VAL A 384 18.74 15.65 2.34
CA VAL A 384 17.58 15.18 3.11
C VAL A 384 16.81 14.06 2.39
N PRO A 385 16.46 14.16 1.10
CA PRO A 385 15.88 13.03 0.36
C PRO A 385 16.72 11.75 0.39
N ALA A 386 18.03 11.87 0.24
CA ALA A 386 18.93 10.72 0.32
C ALA A 386 18.98 10.13 1.74
N GLY A 387 18.98 10.99 2.76
CA GLY A 387 18.90 10.58 4.17
C GLY A 387 17.65 9.77 4.47
N LEU A 388 16.49 10.22 3.97
CA LEU A 388 15.22 9.51 4.11
C LEU A 388 15.25 8.13 3.45
N VAL A 389 15.82 7.98 2.25
CA VAL A 389 15.80 6.71 1.51
C VAL A 389 16.91 5.75 1.95
N PHE A 390 18.12 6.24 2.21
CA PHE A 390 19.28 5.37 2.41
C PHE A 390 19.71 5.20 3.86
N SER A 391 19.23 6.07 4.77
CA SER A 391 19.65 6.05 6.16
C SER A 391 18.50 5.90 7.15
N ALA A 392 17.36 6.54 6.91
CA ALA A 392 16.19 6.45 7.79
C ALA A 392 15.53 5.06 7.72
N LYS A 393 14.79 4.75 8.76
CA LYS A 393 14.01 3.52 8.96
C LYS A 393 12.64 3.89 9.53
N GLY A 394 11.66 3.03 9.41
CA GLY A 394 10.35 3.22 10.04
C GLY A 394 10.42 3.46 11.55
N GLY A 395 11.43 2.89 12.21
CA GLY A 395 11.67 3.12 13.64
C GLY A 395 12.05 4.57 14.02
N ASP A 396 12.49 5.40 13.06
CA ASP A 396 12.84 6.80 13.26
C ASP A 396 11.63 7.74 13.14
N VAL A 397 10.44 7.21 12.81
CA VAL A 397 9.20 7.97 12.77
C VAL A 397 8.77 8.34 14.19
N ALA A 398 8.69 9.64 14.47
CA ALA A 398 8.26 10.18 15.75
C ALA A 398 6.73 10.42 15.80
N MET A 399 6.12 10.75 14.65
CA MET A 399 4.69 11.07 14.59
C MET A 399 4.11 10.72 13.21
N THR A 400 2.91 10.17 13.21
CA THR A 400 2.09 9.97 12.02
C THR A 400 0.72 10.60 12.22
N MET A 401 0.35 11.48 11.30
CA MET A 401 -0.90 12.24 11.30
C MET A 401 -1.70 11.92 10.03
N VAL A 402 -3.00 11.70 10.16
CA VAL A 402 -3.94 11.50 9.05
C VAL A 402 -5.09 12.49 9.19
N ARG A 403 -5.32 13.30 8.17
CA ARG A 403 -6.34 14.36 8.19
C ARG A 403 -6.29 15.19 9.48
N GLY A 404 -5.08 15.60 9.88
CA GLY A 404 -4.87 16.45 11.04
C GLY A 404 -4.99 15.73 12.39
N LYS A 405 -5.34 14.44 12.43
CA LYS A 405 -5.40 13.64 13.65
C LYS A 405 -4.10 12.85 13.84
N ILE A 406 -3.47 12.99 14.99
CA ILE A 406 -2.29 12.21 15.36
C ILE A 406 -2.75 10.79 15.68
N LEU A 407 -2.35 9.82 14.85
CA LEU A 407 -2.68 8.39 15.01
C LEU A 407 -1.52 7.59 15.63
N TYR A 408 -0.30 8.10 15.51
CA TYR A 408 0.89 7.56 16.19
C TYR A 408 1.78 8.69 16.66
N ARG A 409 2.29 8.61 17.88
CA ARG A 409 3.32 9.51 18.40
C ARG A 409 4.14 8.82 19.48
N ASN A 410 5.46 8.70 19.28
CA ASN A 410 6.41 8.18 20.27
C ASN A 410 5.95 6.90 20.97
N GLY A 411 5.52 5.88 20.21
CA GLY A 411 5.07 4.60 20.73
C GLY A 411 3.60 4.53 21.20
N GLN A 412 2.86 5.63 21.10
CA GLN A 412 1.46 5.70 21.51
C GLN A 412 0.54 5.63 20.28
N PHE A 413 -0.55 4.86 20.36
CA PHE A 413 -1.58 4.70 19.34
C PHE A 413 -2.93 5.14 19.93
N PRO A 414 -3.33 6.41 19.76
CA PRO A 414 -4.54 6.94 20.42
C PRO A 414 -5.86 6.27 20.00
N THR A 415 -5.87 5.64 18.83
CA THR A 415 -7.07 5.06 18.20
C THR A 415 -7.07 3.53 18.14
N ILE A 416 -5.98 2.88 18.53
CA ILE A 416 -5.86 1.42 18.49
C ILE A 416 -5.62 0.89 19.90
N ASP A 417 -6.50 0.01 20.39
CA ASP A 417 -6.25 -0.76 21.61
C ASP A 417 -5.27 -1.91 21.32
N MET A 418 -3.98 -1.60 21.49
CA MET A 418 -2.91 -2.56 21.26
C MET A 418 -2.98 -3.77 22.19
N ALA A 419 -3.43 -3.59 23.44
CA ALA A 419 -3.53 -4.69 24.39
C ALA A 419 -4.60 -5.69 23.94
N HIS A 420 -5.74 -5.19 23.50
CA HIS A 420 -6.83 -6.02 22.98
C HIS A 420 -6.43 -6.73 21.68
N ALA A 421 -5.82 -6.03 20.72
CA ALA A 421 -5.37 -6.61 19.46
C ALA A 421 -4.34 -7.74 19.69
N VAL A 422 -3.37 -7.53 20.58
CA VAL A 422 -2.38 -8.55 20.93
C VAL A 422 -3.02 -9.75 21.64
N SER A 423 -3.96 -9.52 22.60
CA SER A 423 -4.67 -10.61 23.29
C SER A 423 -5.47 -11.46 22.28
N ASP A 424 -6.21 -10.83 21.37
CA ASP A 424 -6.96 -11.56 20.34
C ASP A 424 -6.05 -12.39 19.41
N ILE A 425 -4.86 -11.89 19.10
CA ILE A 425 -3.90 -12.66 18.33
C ILE A 425 -3.36 -13.84 19.14
N MET A 426 -2.86 -13.60 20.34
CA MET A 426 -2.15 -14.62 21.12
C MET A 426 -3.08 -15.68 21.71
N GLU A 427 -4.28 -15.29 22.15
CA GLU A 427 -5.22 -16.12 22.88
C GLU A 427 -6.31 -16.74 22.00
N TYR A 428 -6.54 -16.19 20.79
CA TYR A 428 -7.56 -16.67 19.87
C TYR A 428 -7.01 -17.07 18.49
N ALA A 429 -6.35 -16.18 17.76
CA ALA A 429 -5.93 -16.46 16.38
C ALA A 429 -4.81 -17.50 16.30
N ILE A 430 -3.76 -17.39 17.12
CA ILE A 430 -2.62 -18.32 17.11
C ILE A 430 -3.04 -19.76 17.50
N PRO A 431 -3.83 -20.02 18.57
CA PRO A 431 -4.33 -21.37 18.85
C PRO A 431 -5.08 -22.01 17.69
N ARG A 432 -5.97 -21.24 17.00
CA ARG A 432 -6.69 -21.73 15.81
C ARG A 432 -5.74 -22.09 14.68
N LEU A 433 -4.77 -21.23 14.37
CA LEU A 433 -3.76 -21.49 13.33
C LEU A 433 -2.93 -22.75 13.60
N LEU A 434 -2.61 -23.01 14.86
CA LEU A 434 -1.81 -24.17 15.27
C LEU A 434 -2.66 -25.44 15.44
N GLY A 435 -3.99 -25.35 15.43
CA GLY A 435 -4.89 -26.48 15.66
C GLY A 435 -4.92 -26.95 17.12
N ASN A 436 -4.70 -26.04 18.05
CA ASN A 436 -4.68 -26.27 19.50
C ASN A 436 -6.00 -25.76 20.12
N GLU A 437 -7.14 -25.97 19.44
CA GLU A 437 -8.47 -25.64 19.98
C GLU A 437 -8.93 -26.63 21.06
#